data_2713695020e442da0f1bd5db0930dabf
#
_entry.id   2713695020e442da0f1bd5db0930dabf
#
_cell.length_a   1.000
_cell.length_b   1.000
_cell.length_c   1.000
_cell.angle_alpha   90.00
_cell.angle_beta   90.00
_cell.angle_gamma   90.00
#
_symmetry.space_group_name_H-M   'P 1'
#
loop_
_entity.id
_entity.type
_entity.pdbx_description
1 polymer ?
#
loop_
_entity_poly.entity_id
_entity_poly.type
_entity_poly.pdbx_seq_one_letter_code
_entity_poly.pdbx_strand_id
1 'polypeptide(L)'
;MVLEVTTFRLLADVDDETFLARDKAVQTEVFPNSPGYLRRTTAKAADGEWLVVVLWGTETDIDEFNARILTNDVQMEFDELIDRGSIQSKRYTDIGG
;
A
#
# COMPACT_ATOMS: atom_id res chain seq x y z
N MET A 1 -13.36 -3.25 11.71
CA MET A 1 -12.21 -2.74 10.95
C MET A 1 -11.71 -3.78 9.96
N VAL A 2 -11.11 -3.34 8.90
CA VAL A 2 -10.62 -4.22 7.83
C VAL A 2 -9.15 -3.94 7.58
N LEU A 3 -8.35 -4.99 7.45
CA LEU A 3 -6.96 -4.88 7.04
C LEU A 3 -6.85 -5.27 5.58
N GLU A 4 -6.20 -4.43 4.79
CA GLU A 4 -5.78 -4.81 3.44
C GLU A 4 -4.29 -5.11 3.48
N VAL A 5 -3.93 -6.33 3.10
CA VAL A 5 -2.55 -6.80 3.08
C VAL A 5 -2.12 -6.99 1.63
N THR A 6 -1.10 -6.26 1.22
CA THR A 6 -0.57 -6.34 -0.13
C THR A 6 0.89 -6.74 -0.07
N THR A 7 1.26 -7.77 -0.81
CA THR A 7 2.66 -8.17 -0.96
C THR A 7 3.10 -7.99 -2.41
N PHE A 8 4.38 -7.70 -2.61
CA PHE A 8 4.91 -7.45 -3.94
C PHE A 8 6.44 -7.47 -3.93
N ARG A 9 7.02 -7.48 -5.13
CA ARG A 9 8.46 -7.29 -5.33
C ARG A 9 8.68 -6.06 -6.19
N LEU A 10 9.82 -5.41 -6.02
CA LEU A 10 10.20 -4.28 -6.85
C LEU A 10 10.72 -4.77 -8.20
N LEU A 11 10.67 -3.91 -9.21
CA LEU A 11 11.37 -4.15 -10.47
C LEU A 11 12.86 -4.30 -10.20
N ALA A 12 13.57 -5.08 -11.01
CA ALA A 12 14.94 -5.51 -10.76
C ALA A 12 15.94 -4.36 -10.64
N ASP A 13 15.68 -3.24 -11.29
CA ASP A 13 16.56 -2.07 -11.30
C ASP A 13 16.23 -1.03 -10.22
N VAL A 14 15.22 -1.29 -9.39
CA VAL A 14 14.79 -0.37 -8.32
C VAL A 14 15.46 -0.77 -7.00
N ASP A 15 16.18 0.15 -6.40
CA ASP A 15 16.77 -0.07 -5.08
C ASP A 15 15.78 0.30 -3.95
N ASP A 16 16.10 -0.16 -2.73
CA ASP A 16 15.26 0.06 -1.56
C ASP A 16 15.13 1.55 -1.22
N GLU A 17 16.21 2.31 -1.38
CA GLU A 17 16.21 3.74 -1.06
C GLU A 17 15.23 4.51 -1.95
N THR A 18 15.24 4.24 -3.25
CA THR A 18 14.31 4.84 -4.20
C THR A 18 12.87 4.50 -3.85
N PHE A 19 12.62 3.22 -3.57
CA PHE A 19 11.29 2.77 -3.17
C PHE A 19 10.80 3.45 -1.88
N LEU A 20 11.66 3.48 -0.85
CA LEU A 20 11.29 4.05 0.45
C LEU A 20 10.99 5.55 0.36
N ALA A 21 11.63 6.28 -0.54
CA ALA A 21 11.31 7.69 -0.77
C ALA A 21 9.89 7.84 -1.33
N ARG A 22 9.49 6.98 -2.28
CA ARG A 22 8.12 6.99 -2.83
C ARG A 22 7.10 6.50 -1.81
N ASP A 23 7.44 5.50 -1.03
CA ASP A 23 6.60 4.98 0.05
C ASP A 23 6.31 6.07 1.09
N LYS A 24 7.32 6.84 1.47
CA LYS A 24 7.15 7.97 2.39
C LYS A 24 6.22 9.04 1.81
N ALA A 25 6.34 9.35 0.53
CA ALA A 25 5.45 10.30 -0.13
C ALA A 25 4.00 9.83 -0.10
N VAL A 26 3.75 8.57 -0.41
CA VAL A 26 2.41 7.96 -0.32
C VAL A 26 1.88 8.05 1.12
N GLN A 27 2.71 7.68 2.09
CA GLN A 27 2.34 7.69 3.51
C GLN A 27 1.97 9.09 4.01
N THR A 28 2.64 10.13 3.53
CA THR A 28 2.46 11.50 4.05
C THR A 28 1.49 12.34 3.23
N GLU A 29 1.31 12.04 1.95
CA GLU A 29 0.53 12.89 1.04
C GLU A 29 -0.78 12.24 0.57
N VAL A 30 -0.87 10.91 0.54
CA VAL A 30 -2.05 10.19 0.03
C VAL A 30 -2.95 9.71 1.16
N PHE A 31 -2.41 8.90 2.06
CA PHE A 31 -3.21 8.23 3.09
C PHE A 31 -3.83 9.16 4.13
N PRO A 32 -3.14 10.19 4.66
CA PRO A 32 -3.73 11.03 5.73
C PRO A 32 -5.02 11.74 5.33
N ASN A 33 -5.22 11.96 4.03
CA ASN A 33 -6.41 12.64 3.50
C ASN A 33 -7.47 11.65 3.00
N SER A 34 -7.30 10.37 3.27
CA SER A 34 -8.20 9.33 2.78
C SER A 34 -9.24 8.98 3.84
N PRO A 35 -10.54 9.16 3.57
CA PRO A 35 -11.60 8.80 4.52
C PRO A 35 -11.55 7.33 4.91
N GLY A 36 -11.65 7.06 6.21
CA GLY A 36 -11.63 5.70 6.74
C GLY A 36 -10.25 5.12 6.97
N TYR A 37 -9.19 5.78 6.51
CA TYR A 37 -7.83 5.37 6.79
C TYR A 37 -7.50 5.50 8.27
N LEU A 38 -6.92 4.45 8.86
CA LEU A 38 -6.54 4.44 10.27
C LEU A 38 -5.03 4.30 10.46
N ARG A 39 -4.39 3.36 9.78
CA ARG A 39 -2.97 3.09 9.94
C ARG A 39 -2.40 2.37 8.71
N ARG A 40 -1.12 2.60 8.42
CA ARG A 40 -0.39 1.93 7.35
C ARG A 40 1.00 1.54 7.82
N THR A 41 1.45 0.35 7.46
CA THR A 41 2.80 -0.14 7.77
C THR A 41 3.41 -0.77 6.52
N THR A 42 4.66 -0.42 6.25
CA THR A 42 5.45 -1.03 5.19
C THR A 42 6.56 -1.86 5.83
N ALA A 43 6.74 -3.08 5.34
CA ALA A 43 7.75 -3.99 5.87
C ALA A 43 8.37 -4.82 4.74
N LYS A 44 9.53 -5.41 5.01
CA LYS A 44 10.26 -6.21 4.03
C LYS A 44 10.65 -7.55 4.64
N ALA A 45 10.40 -8.64 3.92
CA ALA A 45 10.82 -9.97 4.32
C ALA A 45 12.30 -10.19 4.00
N ALA A 46 12.91 -11.18 4.65
CA ALA A 46 14.32 -11.52 4.45
C ALA A 46 14.65 -11.94 3.01
N ASP A 47 13.66 -12.47 2.29
CA ASP A 47 13.81 -12.89 0.89
C ASP A 47 13.62 -11.76 -0.12
N GLY A 48 13.39 -10.53 0.35
CA GLY A 48 13.21 -9.36 -0.50
C GLY A 48 11.76 -9.02 -0.86
N GLU A 49 10.78 -9.80 -0.41
CA GLU A 49 9.38 -9.47 -0.62
C GLU A 49 8.96 -8.31 0.28
N TRP A 50 8.24 -7.35 -0.28
CA TRP A 50 7.68 -6.22 0.45
C TRP A 50 6.23 -6.50 0.85
N LEU A 51 5.82 -5.88 1.94
CA LEU A 51 4.46 -5.99 2.45
C LEU A 51 3.98 -4.60 2.88
N VAL A 52 2.75 -4.28 2.50
CA VAL A 52 2.06 -3.08 3.00
C VAL A 52 0.75 -3.53 3.63
N VAL A 53 0.56 -3.17 4.90
CA VAL A 53 -0.69 -3.42 5.63
C VAL A 53 -1.35 -2.08 5.89
N VAL A 54 -2.60 -1.95 5.49
CA VAL A 54 -3.40 -0.76 5.77
C VAL A 54 -4.63 -1.15 6.58
N LEU A 55 -4.83 -0.48 7.69
CA LEU A 55 -6.02 -0.65 8.52
C LEU A 55 -7.06 0.42 8.12
N TRP A 56 -8.26 -0.04 7.80
CA TRP A 56 -9.38 0.79 7.36
C TRP A 56 -10.60 0.61 8.26
N GLY A 57 -11.47 1.60 8.29
CA GLY A 57 -12.73 1.51 9.01
C GLY A 57 -13.67 0.46 8.41
N THR A 58 -13.85 0.49 7.08
CA THR A 58 -14.77 -0.40 6.35
C THR A 58 -14.21 -0.81 5.00
N GLU A 59 -14.77 -1.87 4.40
CA GLU A 59 -14.44 -2.26 3.02
C GLU A 59 -14.83 -1.19 2.00
N THR A 60 -15.93 -0.49 2.25
CA THR A 60 -16.35 0.60 1.37
C THR A 60 -15.28 1.70 1.29
N ASP A 61 -14.62 2.00 2.41
CA ASP A 61 -13.51 2.97 2.43
C ASP A 61 -12.38 2.53 1.50
N ILE A 62 -12.07 1.24 1.48
CA ILE A 62 -11.04 0.68 0.59
C ILE A 62 -11.46 0.85 -0.87
N ASP A 63 -12.68 0.48 -1.21
CA ASP A 63 -13.18 0.56 -2.58
C ASP A 63 -13.18 2.00 -3.09
N GLU A 64 -13.60 2.95 -2.25
CA GLU A 64 -13.59 4.37 -2.59
C GLU A 64 -12.16 4.91 -2.74
N PHE A 65 -11.25 4.50 -1.86
CA PHE A 65 -9.85 4.87 -1.96
C PHE A 65 -9.25 4.36 -3.29
N ASN A 66 -9.44 3.10 -3.61
CA ASN A 66 -8.90 2.50 -4.83
C ASN A 66 -9.41 3.21 -6.09
N ALA A 67 -10.65 3.67 -6.09
CA ALA A 67 -11.21 4.43 -7.20
C ALA A 67 -10.55 5.81 -7.33
N ARG A 68 -10.27 6.48 -6.20
CA ARG A 68 -9.65 7.82 -6.21
C ARG A 68 -8.20 7.82 -6.62
N ILE A 69 -7.42 6.81 -6.20
CA ILE A 69 -5.97 6.81 -6.43
C ILE A 69 -5.58 6.49 -7.88
N LEU A 70 -6.51 6.06 -8.72
CA LEU A 70 -6.22 5.74 -10.13
C LEU A 70 -5.62 6.92 -10.88
N THR A 71 -5.91 8.16 -10.45
CA THR A 71 -5.41 9.38 -11.08
C THR A 71 -4.48 10.18 -10.18
N ASN A 72 -4.02 9.60 -9.06
CA ASN A 72 -3.14 10.29 -8.12
C ASN A 72 -1.68 10.09 -8.54
N ASP A 73 -0.98 11.18 -8.85
CA ASP A 73 0.39 11.15 -9.35
C ASP A 73 1.38 10.53 -8.35
N VAL A 74 1.21 10.83 -7.06
CA VAL A 74 2.11 10.30 -6.01
C VAL A 74 1.97 8.78 -5.92
N GLN A 75 0.74 8.26 -5.96
CA GLN A 75 0.48 6.83 -5.96
C GLN A 75 1.00 6.18 -7.24
N MET A 76 0.83 6.82 -8.39
CA MET A 76 1.31 6.30 -9.67
C MET A 76 2.83 6.15 -9.69
N GLU A 77 3.57 7.13 -9.15
CA GLU A 77 5.02 7.07 -9.05
C GLU A 77 5.49 5.93 -8.14
N PHE A 78 4.74 5.63 -7.09
CA PHE A 78 4.99 4.48 -6.24
C PHE A 78 4.73 3.17 -7.00
N ASP A 79 3.59 3.07 -7.68
CA ASP A 79 3.17 1.86 -8.40
C ASP A 79 4.13 1.50 -9.53
N GLU A 80 4.74 2.49 -10.17
CA GLU A 80 5.70 2.28 -11.27
C GLU A 80 6.96 1.52 -10.87
N LEU A 81 7.29 1.48 -9.57
CA LEU A 81 8.47 0.79 -9.06
C LEU A 81 8.23 -0.70 -8.81
N ILE A 82 6.99 -1.13 -8.89
CA ILE A 82 6.55 -2.47 -8.48
C ILE A 82 6.44 -3.39 -9.69
N ASP A 83 6.93 -4.62 -9.54
CA ASP A 83 6.67 -5.70 -10.48
C ASP A 83 5.20 -6.12 -10.34
N ARG A 84 4.38 -5.75 -11.29
CA ARG A 84 2.93 -5.96 -11.24
C ARG A 84 2.54 -7.43 -11.18
N GLY A 85 3.33 -8.31 -11.79
CA GLY A 85 3.07 -9.75 -11.75
C GLY A 85 3.26 -10.36 -10.37
N SER A 86 3.95 -9.65 -9.46
CA SER A 86 4.20 -10.12 -8.11
C SER A 86 3.14 -9.68 -7.10
N ILE A 87 2.24 -8.76 -7.46
CA ILE A 87 1.28 -8.18 -6.53
C ILE A 87 0.23 -9.20 -6.11
N GLN A 88 0.09 -9.36 -4.77
CA GLN A 88 -0.99 -10.14 -4.17
C GLN A 88 -1.64 -9.28 -3.10
N SER A 89 -2.96 -9.19 -3.12
CA SER A 89 -3.71 -8.38 -2.17
C SER A 89 -4.84 -9.19 -1.56
N LYS A 90 -5.02 -9.06 -0.25
CA LYS A 90 -6.05 -9.78 0.49
C LYS A 90 -6.59 -8.91 1.61
N ARG A 91 -7.89 -9.03 1.84
CA ARG A 91 -8.57 -8.31 2.93
C ARG A 91 -8.88 -9.25 4.07
N TYR A 92 -8.69 -8.75 5.28
CA TYR A 92 -8.99 -9.48 6.52
C TYR A 92 -9.90 -8.64 7.39
N THR A 93 -10.92 -9.26 7.96
CA THR A 93 -11.76 -8.60 8.96
C THR A 93 -11.11 -8.75 10.33
N ASP A 94 -10.92 -7.63 11.04
CA ASP A 94 -10.45 -7.64 12.42
C ASP A 94 -11.57 -8.16 13.32
N ILE A 95 -11.35 -9.30 13.98
CA ILE A 95 -12.36 -9.94 14.82
C ILE A 95 -12.01 -9.92 16.31
N GLY A 96 -10.97 -9.22 16.69
CA GLY A 96 -10.65 -9.08 18.10
C GLY A 96 -9.17 -8.96 18.40
N GLY A 97 -8.85 -8.67 19.59
CA GLY A 97 -7.49 -8.54 20.11
C GLY A 97 -7.10 -7.15 20.54
#